data_ca99e234ecebcaf8ca7ad1aa8c5ff54a
#
_entry.id   ca99e234ecebcaf8ca7ad1aa8c5ff54a
#
_cell.length_a   1.000
_cell.length_b   1.000
_cell.length_c   1.000
_cell.angle_alpha   90.00
_cell.angle_beta   90.00
_cell.angle_gamma   90.00
#
_symmetry.space_group_name_H-M   'P 1'
#
loop_
_entity.id
_entity.type
_entity.pdbx_description
1 polymer ?
#
loop_
_entity_poly.entity_id
_entity_poly.type
_entity_poly.pdbx_seq_one_letter_code
_entity_poly.pdbx_strand_id
1 'polypeptide(L)'
;RLQAVFDLMGILYTGTGYLSSAMAMDKGVTKAMFQMRGVPTPGGKAMKKKDRVETLQELGMDFPVVVKTCCGGSSIGVYIVDNQADYTKALDGAFTYENEVVVEEFVEGTEYTVAVVDGKAYPVVQIVPVQGFYDYENKYKPGAVKETCPAPISEELTRRLQEYAVE
;
A
#
# COMPACT_ATOMS: atom_id res chain seq x y z
N ARG A 1 0.49 -1.77 -16.22
CA ARG A 1 1.44 -1.97 -17.35
C ARG A 1 0.86 -2.89 -18.43
N LEU A 2 0.18 -3.96 -18.07
CA LEU A 2 -0.47 -4.87 -19.01
C LEU A 2 -1.54 -4.14 -19.84
N GLN A 3 -2.29 -3.24 -19.22
CA GLN A 3 -3.30 -2.41 -19.88
C GLN A 3 -2.71 -1.61 -21.06
N ALA A 4 -1.50 -1.05 -20.91
CA ALA A 4 -0.86 -0.33 -22.01
C ALA A 4 -0.56 -1.24 -23.23
N VAL A 5 -0.24 -2.51 -22.99
CA VAL A 5 -0.08 -3.49 -24.09
C VAL A 5 -1.42 -3.78 -24.73
N PHE A 6 -2.47 -3.93 -23.94
CA PHE A 6 -3.83 -4.15 -24.46
C PHE A 6 -4.31 -2.96 -25.31
N ASP A 7 -4.08 -1.72 -24.82
CA ASP A 7 -4.42 -0.51 -25.57
C ASP A 7 -3.70 -0.45 -26.92
N LEU A 8 -2.38 -0.74 -26.93
CA LEU A 8 -1.59 -0.77 -28.18
C LEU A 8 -2.04 -1.85 -29.15
N MET A 9 -2.55 -2.96 -28.65
CA MET A 9 -3.05 -4.09 -29.45
C MET A 9 -4.53 -3.98 -29.80
N GLY A 10 -5.25 -2.96 -29.33
CA GLY A 10 -6.69 -2.81 -29.51
C GLY A 10 -7.53 -3.89 -28.78
N ILE A 11 -6.97 -4.50 -27.71
CA ILE A 11 -7.65 -5.53 -26.93
C ILE A 11 -8.49 -4.86 -25.83
N LEU A 12 -9.78 -5.14 -25.84
CA LEU A 12 -10.70 -4.67 -24.79
C LEU A 12 -10.44 -5.42 -23.48
N TYR A 13 -10.47 -4.70 -22.36
CA TYR A 13 -10.34 -5.26 -21.03
C TYR A 13 -11.26 -4.53 -20.04
N THR A 14 -11.57 -5.19 -18.93
CA THR A 14 -12.26 -4.58 -17.79
C THR A 14 -11.24 -4.11 -16.77
N GLY A 15 -11.46 -2.91 -16.22
CA GLY A 15 -10.60 -2.33 -15.17
C GLY A 15 -10.10 -0.94 -15.51
N THR A 16 -9.26 -0.42 -14.62
CA THR A 16 -8.68 0.92 -14.72
C THR A 16 -7.70 1.01 -15.89
N GLY A 17 -7.70 2.14 -16.61
CA GLY A 17 -6.79 2.41 -17.72
C GLY A 17 -5.31 2.38 -17.34
N TYR A 18 -4.43 2.32 -18.33
CA TYR A 18 -3.00 2.06 -18.14
C TYR A 18 -2.29 3.11 -17.26
N LEU A 19 -2.64 4.39 -17.41
CA LEU A 19 -1.97 5.48 -16.67
C LEU A 19 -2.27 5.40 -15.18
N SER A 20 -3.54 5.37 -14.81
CA SER A 20 -3.97 5.27 -13.40
C SER A 20 -3.47 3.96 -12.77
N SER A 21 -3.51 2.84 -13.50
CA SER A 21 -2.96 1.57 -13.04
C SER A 21 -1.46 1.64 -12.79
N ALA A 22 -0.69 2.33 -13.65
CA ALA A 22 0.75 2.49 -13.46
C ALA A 22 1.08 3.37 -12.24
N MET A 23 0.33 4.46 -12.05
CA MET A 23 0.49 5.36 -10.91
C MET A 23 0.13 4.67 -9.60
N ALA A 24 -1.00 3.95 -9.55
CA ALA A 24 -1.45 3.23 -8.34
C ALA A 24 -0.53 2.07 -7.96
N MET A 25 0.19 1.49 -8.91
CA MET A 25 1.18 0.44 -8.64
C MET A 25 2.48 0.97 -8.06
N ASP A 26 2.74 2.26 -8.15
CA ASP A 26 3.94 2.91 -7.61
C ASP A 26 3.58 3.63 -6.29
N LYS A 27 4.02 3.08 -5.15
CA LYS A 27 3.68 3.61 -3.82
C LYS A 27 4.25 5.01 -3.58
N GLY A 28 5.41 5.32 -4.17
CA GLY A 28 6.00 6.66 -4.07
C GLY A 28 5.14 7.70 -4.80
N VAL A 29 4.73 7.39 -6.03
CA VAL A 29 3.81 8.23 -6.82
C VAL A 29 2.45 8.32 -6.13
N THR A 30 1.89 7.21 -5.68
CA THR A 30 0.59 7.18 -4.98
C THR A 30 0.60 8.06 -3.73
N LYS A 31 1.66 7.99 -2.90
CA LYS A 31 1.79 8.86 -1.71
C LYS A 31 1.78 10.34 -2.08
N ALA A 32 2.53 10.73 -3.11
CA ALA A 32 2.55 12.12 -3.58
C ALA A 32 1.17 12.58 -4.07
N MET A 33 0.45 11.72 -4.81
CA MET A 33 -0.91 12.00 -5.27
C MET A 33 -1.89 12.16 -4.09
N PHE A 34 -1.84 11.26 -3.11
CA PHE A 34 -2.67 11.35 -1.91
C PHE A 34 -2.43 12.65 -1.14
N GLN A 35 -1.17 13.03 -0.97
CA GLN A 35 -0.82 14.30 -0.32
C GLN A 35 -1.38 15.50 -1.08
N MET A 36 -1.27 15.52 -2.41
CA MET A 36 -1.82 16.60 -3.26
C MET A 36 -3.35 16.69 -3.19
N ARG A 37 -4.04 15.56 -2.99
CA ARG A 37 -5.50 15.46 -2.94
C ARG A 37 -6.05 15.55 -1.51
N GLY A 38 -5.20 15.66 -0.50
CA GLY A 38 -5.60 15.71 0.91
C GLY A 38 -6.09 14.35 1.46
N VAL A 39 -5.78 13.24 0.77
CA VAL A 39 -6.06 11.90 1.26
C VAL A 39 -4.99 11.52 2.30
N PRO A 40 -5.37 11.15 3.53
CA PRO A 40 -4.41 10.77 4.56
C PRO A 40 -3.54 9.58 4.11
N THR A 41 -2.24 9.70 4.33
CA THR A 41 -1.28 8.63 4.08
C THR A 41 -0.19 8.69 5.15
N PRO A 42 0.38 7.54 5.59
CA PRO A 42 1.47 7.53 6.57
C PRO A 42 2.62 8.45 6.14
N GLY A 43 3.24 9.15 7.08
CA GLY A 43 4.47 9.91 6.80
C GLY A 43 5.54 8.99 6.25
N GLY A 44 6.36 9.46 5.31
CA GLY A 44 7.42 8.62 4.75
C GLY A 44 7.98 9.13 3.44
N LYS A 45 9.01 8.44 2.97
CA LYS A 45 9.79 8.82 1.78
C LYS A 45 10.07 7.62 0.88
N ALA A 46 9.97 7.84 -0.43
CA ALA A 46 10.56 6.94 -1.42
C ALA A 46 12.05 7.25 -1.58
N MET A 47 12.89 6.21 -1.68
CA MET A 47 14.31 6.36 -1.94
C MET A 47 14.81 5.35 -2.96
N LYS A 48 15.76 5.78 -3.79
CA LYS A 48 16.44 4.89 -4.75
C LYS A 48 17.64 4.23 -4.08
N LYS A 49 17.99 3.04 -4.55
CA LYS A 49 19.14 2.27 -4.03
C LYS A 49 20.45 3.07 -4.03
N LYS A 50 20.67 3.90 -5.05
CA LYS A 50 21.86 4.76 -5.16
C LYS A 50 21.88 5.92 -4.14
N ASP A 51 20.71 6.30 -3.63
CA ASP A 51 20.52 7.41 -2.67
C ASP A 51 20.10 6.84 -1.29
N ARG A 52 20.49 5.60 -1.01
CA ARG A 52 20.14 4.86 0.20
C ARG A 52 20.55 5.63 1.45
N VAL A 53 19.62 5.75 2.38
CA VAL A 53 19.83 6.37 3.69
C VAL A 53 19.90 5.28 4.74
N GLU A 54 20.99 5.27 5.52
CA GLU A 54 21.30 4.17 6.41
C GLU A 54 20.65 4.30 7.80
N THR A 55 20.17 5.49 8.17
CA THR A 55 19.55 5.72 9.49
C THR A 55 18.21 6.45 9.36
N LEU A 56 17.26 6.15 10.26
CA LEU A 56 15.98 6.86 10.27
C LEU A 56 16.10 8.33 10.66
N GLN A 57 17.12 8.67 11.45
CA GLN A 57 17.39 10.07 11.85
C GLN A 57 17.64 10.97 10.62
N GLU A 58 18.34 10.48 9.61
CA GLU A 58 18.57 11.20 8.34
C GLU A 58 17.28 11.39 7.56
N LEU A 59 16.29 10.50 7.74
CA LEU A 59 14.95 10.64 7.18
C LEU A 59 14.04 11.55 8.01
N GLY A 60 14.44 11.87 9.26
CA GLY A 60 13.60 12.57 10.22
C GLY A 60 12.45 11.72 10.74
N MET A 61 12.66 10.42 10.90
CA MET A 61 11.65 9.44 11.29
C MET A 61 12.09 8.65 12.52
N ASP A 62 11.12 8.12 13.25
CA ASP A 62 11.32 7.28 14.43
C ASP A 62 10.73 5.87 14.20
N PHE A 63 11.21 4.88 14.97
CA PHE A 63 10.64 3.53 14.97
C PHE A 63 9.29 3.46 15.72
N PRO A 64 8.38 2.55 15.33
CA PRO A 64 8.49 1.58 14.24
C PRO A 64 8.18 2.17 12.86
N VAL A 65 8.79 1.60 11.82
CA VAL A 65 8.54 1.96 10.42
C VAL A 65 8.27 0.72 9.57
N VAL A 66 7.72 0.95 8.39
CA VAL A 66 7.57 -0.06 7.34
C VAL A 66 8.54 0.26 6.21
N VAL A 67 9.37 -0.72 5.85
CA VAL A 67 10.19 -0.70 4.64
C VAL A 67 9.53 -1.59 3.60
N LYS A 68 9.29 -1.08 2.40
CA LYS A 68 8.62 -1.87 1.35
C LYS A 68 9.06 -1.48 -0.05
N THR A 69 8.97 -2.42 -0.97
CA THR A 69 9.19 -2.19 -2.41
C THR A 69 8.20 -1.17 -2.96
N CYS A 70 8.65 -0.33 -3.88
CA CYS A 70 7.83 0.75 -4.45
C CYS A 70 6.69 0.21 -5.32
N CYS A 71 7.00 -0.71 -6.26
CA CYS A 71 6.03 -1.28 -7.20
C CYS A 71 5.62 -2.73 -6.90
N GLY A 72 6.16 -3.34 -5.84
CA GLY A 72 5.80 -4.69 -5.40
C GLY A 72 4.36 -4.80 -4.90
N GLY A 73 3.84 -6.01 -4.90
CA GLY A 73 2.50 -6.34 -4.43
C GLY A 73 2.49 -7.51 -3.44
N SER A 74 1.30 -7.85 -2.94
CA SER A 74 1.05 -9.02 -2.09
C SER A 74 1.95 -9.12 -0.86
N SER A 75 2.36 -8.01 -0.28
CA SER A 75 3.28 -7.91 0.88
C SER A 75 4.67 -8.51 0.66
N ILE A 76 5.06 -8.83 -0.59
CA ILE A 76 6.42 -9.27 -0.92
C ILE A 76 7.37 -8.08 -0.77
N GLY A 77 8.47 -8.28 -0.02
CA GLY A 77 9.43 -7.21 0.26
C GLY A 77 8.89 -6.11 1.18
N VAL A 78 7.96 -6.46 2.08
CA VAL A 78 7.42 -5.58 3.12
C VAL A 78 7.95 -6.03 4.48
N TYR A 79 8.53 -5.11 5.23
CA TYR A 79 9.14 -5.35 6.53
C TYR A 79 8.66 -4.31 7.52
N ILE A 80 8.15 -4.76 8.67
CA ILE A 80 7.87 -3.91 9.83
C ILE A 80 9.12 -3.98 10.72
N VAL A 81 9.70 -2.85 11.04
CA VAL A 81 10.98 -2.78 11.77
C VAL A 81 10.87 -1.79 12.93
N ASP A 82 11.45 -2.18 14.06
CA ASP A 82 11.40 -1.45 15.32
C ASP A 82 12.80 -1.04 15.84
N ASN A 83 13.86 -1.39 15.11
CA ASN A 83 15.24 -1.07 15.49
C ASN A 83 16.14 -0.91 14.25
N GLN A 84 17.29 -0.26 14.47
CA GLN A 84 18.26 0.08 13.41
C GLN A 84 18.85 -1.17 12.70
N ALA A 85 19.10 -2.25 13.44
CA ALA A 85 19.71 -3.45 12.86
C ALA A 85 18.77 -4.13 11.86
N ASP A 86 17.48 -4.19 12.19
CA ASP A 86 16.46 -4.75 11.31
C ASP A 86 16.09 -3.79 10.18
N TYR A 87 16.20 -2.47 10.38
CA TYR A 87 16.07 -1.48 9.31
C TYR A 87 17.08 -1.73 8.18
N THR A 88 18.36 -1.92 8.53
CA THR A 88 19.41 -2.22 7.56
C THR A 88 19.12 -3.50 6.78
N LYS A 89 18.72 -4.58 7.47
CA LYS A 89 18.34 -5.86 6.82
C LYS A 89 17.10 -5.70 5.92
N ALA A 90 16.12 -4.92 6.37
CA ALA A 90 14.91 -4.66 5.60
C ALA A 90 15.21 -3.90 4.30
N LEU A 91 16.09 -2.90 4.35
CA LEU A 91 16.55 -2.21 3.15
C LEU A 91 17.28 -3.17 2.19
N ASP A 92 18.22 -3.98 2.72
CA ASP A 92 18.92 -4.98 1.91
C ASP A 92 17.92 -5.93 1.26
N GLY A 93 16.96 -6.45 2.02
CA GLY A 93 15.92 -7.34 1.53
C GLY A 93 15.04 -6.69 0.45
N ALA A 94 14.50 -5.50 0.70
CA ALA A 94 13.64 -4.80 -0.24
C ALA A 94 14.38 -4.43 -1.54
N PHE A 95 15.64 -4.00 -1.46
CA PHE A 95 16.48 -3.70 -2.61
C PHE A 95 16.95 -4.93 -3.43
N THR A 96 16.67 -6.15 -2.97
CA THR A 96 16.84 -7.34 -3.82
C THR A 96 15.74 -7.45 -4.88
N TYR A 97 14.56 -6.91 -4.60
CA TYR A 97 13.41 -6.97 -5.50
C TYR A 97 13.34 -5.77 -6.46
N GLU A 98 13.67 -4.57 -5.97
CA GLU A 98 13.52 -3.33 -6.74
C GLU A 98 14.65 -2.33 -6.43
N ASN A 99 14.86 -1.38 -7.34
CA ASN A 99 15.81 -0.28 -7.15
C ASN A 99 15.23 0.93 -6.41
N GLU A 100 13.97 0.87 -6.03
CA GLU A 100 13.28 1.93 -5.30
C GLU A 100 12.40 1.32 -4.20
N VAL A 101 12.49 1.88 -2.99
CA VAL A 101 11.73 1.46 -1.81
C VAL A 101 11.02 2.65 -1.18
N VAL A 102 9.97 2.37 -0.42
CA VAL A 102 9.32 3.36 0.45
C VAL A 102 9.63 2.98 1.90
N VAL A 103 10.05 3.96 2.68
CA VAL A 103 10.10 3.90 4.14
C VAL A 103 9.02 4.81 4.68
N GLU A 104 8.13 4.28 5.52
CA GLU A 104 7.02 5.06 6.08
C GLU A 104 6.72 4.66 7.52
N GLU A 105 6.05 5.54 8.24
CA GLU A 105 5.56 5.28 9.59
C GLU A 105 4.71 4.01 9.62
N PHE A 106 4.91 3.19 10.66
CA PHE A 106 3.99 2.08 10.93
C PHE A 106 2.72 2.63 11.58
N VAL A 107 1.59 2.37 10.95
CA VAL A 107 0.27 2.74 11.47
C VAL A 107 -0.43 1.49 11.96
N GLU A 108 -0.66 1.42 13.28
CA GLU A 108 -1.44 0.36 13.89
C GLU A 108 -2.93 0.61 13.69
N GLY A 109 -3.69 -0.42 13.37
CA GLY A 109 -5.13 -0.30 13.21
C GLY A 109 -5.77 -1.43 12.43
N THR A 110 -7.08 -1.33 12.27
CA THR A 110 -7.86 -2.28 11.45
C THR A 110 -7.78 -1.92 9.98
N GLU A 111 -7.56 -2.91 9.14
CA GLU A 111 -7.54 -2.72 7.69
C GLU A 111 -8.94 -2.71 7.09
N TYR A 112 -9.18 -1.78 6.18
CA TYR A 112 -10.41 -1.67 5.42
C TYR A 112 -10.12 -1.57 3.93
N THR A 113 -11.05 -2.04 3.10
CA THR A 113 -11.00 -1.82 1.66
C THR A 113 -12.35 -1.37 1.13
N VAL A 114 -12.33 -0.58 0.07
CA VAL A 114 -13.51 -0.07 -0.62
C VAL A 114 -13.33 -0.30 -2.11
N ALA A 115 -14.23 -1.06 -2.71
CA ALA A 115 -14.28 -1.19 -4.16
C ALA A 115 -14.92 0.06 -4.77
N VAL A 116 -14.34 0.57 -5.85
CA VAL A 116 -14.88 1.70 -6.63
C VAL A 116 -15.06 1.26 -8.07
N VAL A 117 -16.26 1.45 -8.61
CA VAL A 117 -16.58 1.17 -10.02
C VAL A 117 -17.32 2.36 -10.60
N ASP A 118 -16.85 2.89 -11.72
CA ASP A 118 -17.40 4.07 -12.38
C ASP A 118 -17.61 5.26 -11.43
N GLY A 119 -16.62 5.52 -10.56
CA GLY A 119 -16.67 6.61 -9.58
C GLY A 119 -17.63 6.38 -8.41
N LYS A 120 -18.24 5.21 -8.29
CA LYS A 120 -19.14 4.85 -7.20
C LYS A 120 -18.45 3.93 -6.21
N ALA A 121 -18.36 4.37 -4.96
CA ALA A 121 -17.88 3.54 -3.86
C ALA A 121 -18.93 2.49 -3.44
N TYR A 122 -18.47 1.29 -3.19
CA TYR A 122 -19.26 0.18 -2.67
C TYR A 122 -19.12 0.06 -1.13
N PRO A 123 -19.86 -0.83 -0.48
CA PRO A 123 -19.74 -1.00 0.97
C PRO A 123 -18.30 -1.28 1.41
N VAL A 124 -17.92 -0.68 2.54
CA VAL A 124 -16.62 -0.91 3.16
C VAL A 124 -16.51 -2.35 3.64
N VAL A 125 -15.39 -2.98 3.35
CA VAL A 125 -15.04 -4.32 3.84
C VAL A 125 -13.96 -4.20 4.90
N GLN A 126 -14.20 -4.78 6.06
CA GLN A 126 -13.19 -4.93 7.12
C GLN A 126 -12.39 -6.20 6.87
N ILE A 127 -11.07 -6.11 7.03
CA ILE A 127 -10.12 -7.21 6.87
C ILE A 127 -9.39 -7.41 8.21
N VAL A 128 -9.58 -8.58 8.82
CA VAL A 128 -8.96 -8.93 10.10
C VAL A 128 -8.18 -10.22 9.95
N PRO A 129 -6.83 -10.18 9.96
CA PRO A 129 -6.03 -11.40 10.01
C PRO A 129 -6.34 -12.20 11.29
N VAL A 130 -6.42 -13.52 11.19
CA VAL A 130 -6.63 -14.40 12.35
C VAL A 130 -5.39 -14.44 13.24
N GLN A 131 -4.20 -14.31 12.63
CA GLN A 131 -2.91 -14.24 13.33
C GLN A 131 -1.96 -13.30 12.60
N GLY A 132 -1.13 -12.59 13.36
CA GLY A 132 -0.11 -11.70 12.79
C GLY A 132 -0.68 -10.48 12.07
N PHE A 133 -0.05 -10.08 10.97
CA PHE A 133 -0.50 -8.99 10.11
C PHE A 133 -0.92 -9.53 8.73
N TYR A 134 -1.51 -8.69 7.88
CA TYR A 134 -2.01 -9.07 6.56
C TYR A 134 -0.86 -9.25 5.54
N ASP A 135 -0.03 -10.26 5.78
CA ASP A 135 1.12 -10.63 4.95
C ASP A 135 0.74 -11.53 3.76
N TYR A 136 1.74 -12.01 3.03
CA TYR A 136 1.54 -12.88 1.87
C TYR A 136 0.81 -14.19 2.23
N GLU A 137 1.18 -14.83 3.34
CA GLU A 137 0.56 -16.10 3.75
C GLU A 137 -0.89 -15.89 4.13
N ASN A 138 -1.18 -14.84 4.94
CA ASN A 138 -2.55 -14.52 5.35
C ASN A 138 -3.45 -14.12 4.16
N LYS A 139 -2.88 -13.50 3.10
CA LYS A 139 -3.65 -13.13 1.91
C LYS A 139 -4.16 -14.32 1.10
N TYR A 140 -3.43 -15.42 1.07
CA TYR A 140 -3.71 -16.54 0.16
C TYR A 140 -4.06 -17.85 0.86
N LYS A 141 -3.91 -17.93 2.18
CA LYS A 141 -4.28 -19.13 2.96
C LYS A 141 -5.77 -19.10 3.29
N PRO A 142 -6.56 -20.07 2.86
CA PRO A 142 -7.97 -20.14 3.20
C PRO A 142 -8.21 -20.09 4.72
N GLY A 143 -9.09 -19.19 5.15
CA GLY A 143 -9.45 -19.04 6.57
C GLY A 143 -8.43 -18.26 7.42
N ALA A 144 -7.34 -17.74 6.83
CA ALA A 144 -6.37 -16.91 7.55
C ALA A 144 -6.84 -15.47 7.80
N VAL A 145 -7.89 -15.05 7.10
CA VAL A 145 -8.47 -13.70 7.21
C VAL A 145 -9.98 -13.80 7.40
N LYS A 146 -10.51 -12.97 8.28
CA LYS A 146 -11.95 -12.73 8.41
C LYS A 146 -12.30 -11.43 7.69
N GLU A 147 -13.10 -11.53 6.64
CA GLU A 147 -13.66 -10.40 5.94
C GLU A 147 -15.12 -10.17 6.37
N THR A 148 -15.49 -8.92 6.62
CA THR A 148 -16.85 -8.54 7.03
C THR A 148 -17.35 -7.41 6.15
N CYS A 149 -18.44 -7.66 5.42
CA CYS A 149 -19.06 -6.68 4.53
C CYS A 149 -20.59 -6.62 4.81
N PRO A 150 -21.17 -5.43 5.08
CA PRO A 150 -20.47 -4.18 5.35
C PRO A 150 -19.65 -4.23 6.65
N ALA A 151 -18.59 -3.45 6.72
CA ALA A 151 -17.76 -3.34 7.92
C ALA A 151 -18.60 -2.82 9.12
N PRO A 152 -18.40 -3.37 10.34
CA PRO A 152 -19.13 -2.93 11.53
C PRO A 152 -18.55 -1.63 12.13
N ILE A 153 -18.64 -0.55 11.39
CA ILE A 153 -18.12 0.79 11.74
C ILE A 153 -19.24 1.83 11.67
N SER A 154 -18.98 3.03 12.20
CA SER A 154 -19.95 4.11 12.17
C SER A 154 -20.26 4.58 10.74
N GLU A 155 -21.45 5.12 10.53
CA GLU A 155 -21.83 5.73 9.25
C GLU A 155 -20.87 6.86 8.83
N GLU A 156 -20.41 7.67 9.79
CA GLU A 156 -19.45 8.74 9.56
C GLU A 156 -18.12 8.19 9.01
N LEU A 157 -17.56 7.15 9.64
CA LEU A 157 -16.31 6.53 9.18
C LEU A 157 -16.52 5.84 7.82
N THR A 158 -17.65 5.17 7.63
CA THR A 158 -18.02 4.55 6.34
C THR A 158 -17.99 5.60 5.22
N ARG A 159 -18.67 6.73 5.42
CA ARG A 159 -18.72 7.82 4.43
C ARG A 159 -17.33 8.37 4.14
N ARG A 160 -16.51 8.64 5.16
CA ARG A 160 -15.15 9.15 4.98
C ARG A 160 -14.26 8.19 4.19
N LEU A 161 -14.32 6.89 4.49
CA LEU A 161 -13.55 5.88 3.75
C LEU A 161 -13.98 5.78 2.29
N GLN A 162 -15.28 5.89 2.04
CA GLN A 162 -15.82 5.90 0.68
C GLN A 162 -15.43 7.16 -0.09
N GLU A 163 -15.45 8.33 0.55
CA GLU A 163 -14.99 9.59 -0.04
C GLU A 163 -13.51 9.51 -0.44
N TYR A 164 -12.64 9.05 0.45
CA TYR A 164 -11.22 8.87 0.15
C TYR A 164 -10.94 7.82 -0.95
N ALA A 165 -11.80 6.80 -1.06
CA ALA A 165 -11.64 5.78 -2.09
C ALA A 165 -12.01 6.28 -3.49
N VAL A 166 -12.88 7.28 -3.59
CA VAL A 166 -13.32 7.89 -4.88
C VAL A 166 -12.37 8.99 -5.32
N GLU A 167 -11.72 9.69 -4.36
CA GLU A 167 -10.80 10.80 -4.62
C GLU A 167 -9.55 10.35 -5.34
#